data_264582043053d6e14c08f2af75c83c1e
#
_entry.id   264582043053d6e14c08f2af75c83c1e
#
_cell.length_a   1.000
_cell.length_b   1.000
_cell.length_c   1.000
_cell.angle_alpha   90.00
_cell.angle_beta   90.00
_cell.angle_gamma   90.00
#
_symmetry.space_group_name_H-M   'P 1'
#
loop_
_entity.id
_entity.type
_entity.pdbx_description
1 polymer ?
#
loop_
_entity_poly.entity_id
_entity_poly.type
_entity_poly.pdbx_seq_one_letter_code
_entity_poly.pdbx_strand_id
1 'polypeptide(L)'
;PEDPLFLWYKGQVVQGTDSMYVFKERLQKGILNSAFDTRRDAMNAYVLACFYRESDEQENYLTYLIYSAMADVRISNKDIASLEELAGVLFSLGDIDHAYVYMSYCLQNALAYRNRVRVVGISAVQDTIHQIYQERNQRQEARLRMYLVLVSVLSLISLFAFLYIYKQMKRLKQSRQQLNEANNRLNKHVEELSKMHGQVAETNVQLTSL
;
A
#
# COMPACT_ATOMS: atom_id res chain seq x y z
N PRO A 1 -15.67 43.51 11.82
CA PRO A 1 -15.57 42.11 11.45
C PRO A 1 -16.59 41.84 10.37
N GLU A 2 -16.11 41.64 9.13
CA GLU A 2 -16.99 41.41 7.98
C GLU A 2 -17.61 40.00 8.18
N ASP A 3 -18.94 39.92 8.01
CA ASP A 3 -19.69 38.66 8.06
C ASP A 3 -19.16 37.74 6.95
N PRO A 4 -18.92 36.45 7.19
CA PRO A 4 -18.49 35.49 6.16
C PRO A 4 -19.39 35.46 4.93
N LEU A 5 -20.73 35.63 5.10
CA LEU A 5 -21.65 35.73 3.99
C LEU A 5 -21.44 36.99 3.15
N PHE A 6 -21.08 38.10 3.80
CA PHE A 6 -20.77 39.34 3.09
C PHE A 6 -19.53 39.14 2.19
N LEU A 7 -18.52 38.44 2.67
CA LEU A 7 -17.31 38.11 1.87
C LEU A 7 -17.67 37.27 0.64
N TRP A 8 -18.58 36.31 0.81
CA TRP A 8 -19.06 35.52 -0.32
C TRP A 8 -19.76 36.37 -1.38
N TYR A 9 -20.76 37.19 -0.98
CA TYR A 9 -21.44 38.06 -1.91
C TYR A 9 -20.55 39.12 -2.54
N LYS A 10 -19.61 39.68 -1.77
CA LYS A 10 -18.61 40.61 -2.30
C LYS A 10 -17.73 39.96 -3.35
N GLY A 11 -17.29 38.72 -3.13
CA GLY A 11 -16.57 37.92 -4.12
C GLY A 11 -17.32 37.80 -5.43
N GLN A 12 -18.60 37.47 -5.38
CA GLN A 12 -19.49 37.37 -6.55
C GLN A 12 -19.61 38.73 -7.31
N VAL A 13 -19.69 39.82 -6.59
CA VAL A 13 -19.84 41.18 -7.19
C VAL A 13 -18.56 41.68 -7.84
N VAL A 14 -17.40 41.38 -7.28
CA VAL A 14 -16.10 41.83 -7.83
C VAL A 14 -15.56 40.92 -8.93
N GLN A 15 -16.18 39.80 -9.11
CA GLN A 15 -15.82 38.80 -10.14
C GLN A 15 -15.87 39.45 -11.53
N GLY A 16 -14.83 39.26 -12.34
CA GLY A 16 -14.71 39.86 -13.67
C GLY A 16 -14.42 41.36 -13.69
N THR A 17 -14.15 42.00 -12.54
CA THR A 17 -13.76 43.42 -12.44
C THR A 17 -12.29 43.57 -12.03
N ASP A 18 -11.70 44.75 -12.29
CA ASP A 18 -10.33 45.06 -11.85
C ASP A 18 -10.15 44.99 -10.33
N SER A 19 -11.25 45.15 -9.57
CA SER A 19 -11.26 45.04 -8.11
C SER A 19 -11.03 43.62 -7.62
N MET A 20 -11.16 42.62 -8.48
CA MET A 20 -10.95 41.22 -8.16
C MET A 20 -9.51 40.94 -7.70
N TYR A 21 -8.51 41.54 -8.36
CA TYR A 21 -7.10 41.33 -7.97
C TYR A 21 -6.81 41.83 -6.57
N VAL A 22 -7.27 43.02 -6.22
CA VAL A 22 -7.11 43.61 -4.88
C VAL A 22 -7.81 42.76 -3.83
N PHE A 23 -8.97 42.23 -4.15
CA PHE A 23 -9.74 41.38 -3.26
C PHE A 23 -9.07 40.02 -3.06
N LYS A 24 -8.58 39.36 -4.12
CA LYS A 24 -7.77 38.14 -4.06
C LYS A 24 -6.56 38.31 -3.15
N GLU A 25 -5.76 39.36 -3.38
CA GLU A 25 -4.55 39.63 -2.60
C GLU A 25 -4.85 39.83 -1.10
N ARG A 26 -5.94 40.53 -0.80
CA ARG A 26 -6.38 40.74 0.59
C ARG A 26 -6.77 39.40 1.27
N LEU A 27 -7.50 38.54 0.57
CA LEU A 27 -7.87 37.23 1.08
C LEU A 27 -6.65 36.35 1.29
N GLN A 28 -5.73 36.32 0.34
CA GLN A 28 -4.46 35.55 0.44
C GLN A 28 -3.63 35.99 1.64
N LYS A 29 -3.44 37.31 1.84
CA LYS A 29 -2.72 37.82 3.02
C LYS A 29 -3.42 37.42 4.33
N GLY A 30 -4.76 37.42 4.34
CA GLY A 30 -5.53 36.98 5.50
C GLY A 30 -5.30 35.51 5.82
N ILE A 31 -5.23 34.65 4.82
CA ILE A 31 -5.03 33.22 4.97
C ILE A 31 -3.59 32.89 5.38
N LEU A 32 -2.58 33.53 4.80
CA LEU A 32 -1.17 33.27 5.12
C LEU A 32 -0.84 33.50 6.60
N ASN A 33 -1.59 34.38 7.28
CA ASN A 33 -1.41 34.69 8.70
C ASN A 33 -2.44 33.99 9.60
N SER A 34 -3.21 33.05 9.05
CA SER A 34 -4.29 32.37 9.75
C SER A 34 -3.84 31.05 10.37
N ALA A 35 -4.42 30.70 11.53
CA ALA A 35 -4.29 29.37 12.14
C ALA A 35 -5.28 28.35 11.55
N PHE A 36 -6.16 28.73 10.64
CA PHE A 36 -7.26 27.91 10.09
C PHE A 36 -8.18 27.35 11.18
N ASP A 37 -8.50 28.17 12.15
CA ASP A 37 -9.35 27.79 13.31
C ASP A 37 -10.60 28.67 13.44
N THR A 38 -10.91 29.47 12.42
CA THR A 38 -12.09 30.31 12.40
C THR A 38 -12.97 30.05 11.18
N ARG A 39 -14.29 30.31 11.33
CA ARG A 39 -15.24 30.26 10.19
C ARG A 39 -14.86 31.25 9.08
N ARG A 40 -14.22 32.37 9.45
CA ARG A 40 -13.73 33.35 8.48
C ARG A 40 -12.63 32.74 7.60
N ASP A 41 -11.71 32.01 8.19
CA ASP A 41 -10.62 31.37 7.46
C ASP A 41 -11.15 30.36 6.46
N ALA A 42 -12.09 29.50 6.89
CA ALA A 42 -12.75 28.56 6.01
C ALA A 42 -13.42 29.26 4.81
N MET A 43 -14.17 30.34 5.07
CA MET A 43 -14.87 31.08 4.03
C MET A 43 -13.91 31.85 3.10
N ASN A 44 -12.89 32.49 3.64
CA ASN A 44 -11.87 33.18 2.84
C ASN A 44 -11.16 32.21 1.88
N ALA A 45 -10.80 31.02 2.39
CA ALA A 45 -10.16 29.98 1.58
C ALA A 45 -11.12 29.46 0.51
N TYR A 46 -12.40 29.24 0.84
CA TYR A 46 -13.40 28.80 -0.12
C TYR A 46 -13.64 29.82 -1.25
N VAL A 47 -13.75 31.10 -0.90
CA VAL A 47 -13.90 32.19 -1.90
C VAL A 47 -12.71 32.22 -2.85
N LEU A 48 -11.48 32.07 -2.32
CA LEU A 48 -10.28 31.97 -3.16
C LEU A 48 -10.28 30.73 -4.04
N ALA A 49 -10.70 29.59 -3.51
CA ALA A 49 -10.84 28.36 -4.30
C ALA A 49 -11.80 28.58 -5.48
N CYS A 50 -12.95 29.23 -5.25
CA CYS A 50 -13.88 29.55 -6.33
C CYS A 50 -13.26 30.44 -7.41
N PHE A 51 -12.49 31.45 -7.04
CA PHE A 51 -11.82 32.29 -8.02
C PHE A 51 -10.80 31.54 -8.87
N TYR A 52 -10.03 30.63 -8.25
CA TYR A 52 -9.05 29.83 -8.97
C TYR A 52 -9.69 28.76 -9.86
N ARG A 53 -10.84 28.19 -9.44
CA ARG A 53 -11.61 27.28 -10.28
C ARG A 53 -12.07 27.96 -11.57
N GLU A 54 -12.55 29.20 -11.50
CA GLU A 54 -13.01 29.96 -12.65
C GLU A 54 -11.88 30.45 -13.57
N SER A 55 -10.68 30.64 -13.00
CA SER A 55 -9.48 30.98 -13.76
C SER A 55 -8.77 29.75 -14.35
N ASP A 56 -9.30 28.54 -14.17
CA ASP A 56 -8.72 27.25 -14.56
C ASP A 56 -7.33 26.98 -13.95
N GLU A 57 -7.05 27.58 -12.79
CA GLU A 57 -5.84 27.38 -12.02
C GLU A 57 -6.01 26.23 -11.03
N GLN A 58 -5.97 24.99 -11.51
CA GLN A 58 -6.30 23.78 -10.77
C GLN A 58 -5.49 23.57 -9.48
N GLU A 59 -4.20 23.86 -9.49
CA GLU A 59 -3.33 23.69 -8.33
C GLU A 59 -3.71 24.66 -7.19
N ASN A 60 -3.93 25.92 -7.52
CA ASN A 60 -4.37 26.93 -6.56
C ASN A 60 -5.79 26.64 -6.06
N TYR A 61 -6.69 26.25 -6.95
CA TYR A 61 -8.04 25.81 -6.58
C TYR A 61 -8.02 24.71 -5.53
N LEU A 62 -7.26 23.63 -5.80
CA LEU A 62 -7.17 22.50 -4.88
C LEU A 62 -6.55 22.89 -3.54
N THR A 63 -5.49 23.70 -3.56
CA THR A 63 -4.80 24.21 -2.37
C THR A 63 -5.76 24.97 -1.45
N TYR A 64 -6.50 25.94 -1.97
CA TYR A 64 -7.41 26.72 -1.15
C TYR A 64 -8.69 25.97 -0.76
N LEU A 65 -9.12 25.01 -1.58
CA LEU A 65 -10.21 24.10 -1.20
C LEU A 65 -9.82 23.22 -0.01
N ILE A 66 -8.59 22.71 0.00
CA ILE A 66 -8.04 21.95 1.14
C ILE A 66 -7.98 22.83 2.39
N TYR A 67 -7.49 24.06 2.29
CA TYR A 67 -7.45 24.97 3.43
C TYR A 67 -8.83 25.25 4.01
N SER A 68 -9.84 25.47 3.15
CA SER A 68 -11.22 25.61 3.58
C SER A 68 -11.75 24.38 4.29
N ALA A 69 -11.58 23.20 3.71
CA ALA A 69 -12.00 21.93 4.29
C ALA A 69 -11.31 21.65 5.64
N MET A 70 -10.02 21.94 5.76
CA MET A 70 -9.28 21.81 7.02
C MET A 70 -9.84 22.73 8.11
N ALA A 71 -10.12 23.99 7.77
CA ALA A 71 -10.68 24.95 8.71
C ALA A 71 -12.08 24.50 9.16
N ASP A 72 -12.93 24.07 8.24
CA ASP A 72 -14.28 23.57 8.55
C ASP A 72 -14.24 22.38 9.51
N VAL A 73 -13.36 21.43 9.28
CA VAL A 73 -13.19 20.25 10.17
C VAL A 73 -12.68 20.68 11.55
N ARG A 74 -11.69 21.57 11.62
CA ARG A 74 -11.12 22.02 12.89
C ARG A 74 -12.12 22.74 13.78
N ILE A 75 -12.97 23.57 13.21
CA ILE A 75 -14.01 24.29 13.96
C ILE A 75 -15.29 23.48 14.16
N SER A 76 -15.30 22.21 13.73
CA SER A 76 -16.48 21.33 13.77
C SER A 76 -17.70 22.01 13.11
N ASN A 77 -17.46 22.65 11.96
CA ASN A 77 -18.54 23.31 11.22
C ASN A 77 -19.59 22.29 10.77
N LYS A 78 -20.86 22.64 10.92
CA LYS A 78 -21.97 21.80 10.45
C LYS A 78 -22.10 21.79 8.93
N ASP A 79 -21.62 22.84 8.29
CA ASP A 79 -21.61 23.00 6.84
C ASP A 79 -20.21 22.75 6.29
N ILE A 80 -19.95 21.52 5.87
CA ILE A 80 -18.66 21.05 5.35
C ILE A 80 -18.73 20.93 3.81
N ALA A 81 -19.29 21.93 3.13
CA ALA A 81 -19.43 21.94 1.68
C ALA A 81 -18.08 21.84 0.96
N SER A 82 -17.06 22.49 1.51
CA SER A 82 -15.70 22.43 0.98
C SER A 82 -15.10 21.03 1.00
N LEU A 83 -15.38 20.24 2.04
CA LEU A 83 -14.91 18.86 2.11
C LEU A 83 -15.67 17.94 1.14
N GLU A 84 -16.97 18.18 0.95
CA GLU A 84 -17.79 17.48 -0.04
C GLU A 84 -17.29 17.75 -1.46
N GLU A 85 -17.02 19.00 -1.79
CA GLU A 85 -16.47 19.41 -3.09
C GLU A 85 -15.06 18.82 -3.29
N LEU A 86 -14.21 18.85 -2.27
CA LEU A 86 -12.90 18.23 -2.29
C LEU A 86 -12.97 16.72 -2.56
N ALA A 87 -13.90 16.02 -1.92
CA ALA A 87 -14.11 14.59 -2.16
C ALA A 87 -14.52 14.32 -3.62
N GLY A 88 -15.36 15.17 -4.21
CA GLY A 88 -15.73 15.09 -5.62
C GLY A 88 -14.55 15.32 -6.56
N VAL A 89 -13.70 16.30 -6.27
CA VAL A 89 -12.48 16.58 -7.05
C VAL A 89 -11.50 15.39 -6.96
N LEU A 90 -11.23 14.87 -5.77
CA LEU A 90 -10.36 13.71 -5.56
C LEU A 90 -10.89 12.47 -6.29
N PHE A 91 -12.20 12.26 -6.29
CA PHE A 91 -12.82 11.21 -7.07
C PHE A 91 -12.54 11.35 -8.58
N SER A 92 -12.69 12.56 -9.12
CA SER A 92 -12.40 12.83 -10.54
C SER A 92 -10.91 12.66 -10.90
N LEU A 93 -10.01 12.90 -9.94
CA LEU A 93 -8.57 12.68 -10.08
C LEU A 93 -8.15 11.20 -9.88
N GLY A 94 -9.09 10.32 -9.53
CA GLY A 94 -8.84 8.89 -9.31
C GLY A 94 -8.33 8.53 -7.92
N ASP A 95 -8.29 9.47 -6.98
CA ASP A 95 -7.99 9.22 -5.58
C ASP A 95 -9.26 8.76 -4.84
N ILE A 96 -9.61 7.50 -5.11
CA ILE A 96 -10.86 6.89 -4.62
C ILE A 96 -10.82 6.71 -3.10
N ASP A 97 -9.64 6.46 -2.54
CA ASP A 97 -9.49 6.17 -1.11
C ASP A 97 -9.84 7.41 -0.26
N HIS A 98 -9.25 8.57 -0.58
CA HIS A 98 -9.57 9.82 0.12
C HIS A 98 -10.98 10.32 -0.21
N ALA A 99 -11.40 10.20 -1.47
CA ALA A 99 -12.78 10.56 -1.86
C ALA A 99 -13.82 9.80 -1.05
N TYR A 100 -13.63 8.49 -0.87
CA TYR A 100 -14.52 7.64 -0.07
C TYR A 100 -14.57 8.07 1.41
N VAL A 101 -13.40 8.28 2.02
CA VAL A 101 -13.31 8.69 3.43
C VAL A 101 -13.98 10.04 3.66
N TYR A 102 -13.68 11.03 2.83
CA TYR A 102 -14.20 12.38 3.00
C TYR A 102 -15.72 12.45 2.72
N MET A 103 -16.19 11.77 1.68
CA MET A 103 -17.62 11.73 1.38
C MET A 103 -18.41 10.99 2.47
N SER A 104 -17.85 9.89 3.02
CA SER A 104 -18.45 9.17 4.15
C SER A 104 -18.56 10.05 5.39
N TYR A 105 -17.54 10.85 5.69
CA TYR A 105 -17.56 11.82 6.78
C TYR A 105 -18.62 12.89 6.55
N CYS A 106 -18.74 13.42 5.32
CA CYS A 106 -19.78 14.39 4.96
C CYS A 106 -21.20 13.82 5.17
N LEU A 107 -21.42 12.58 4.74
CA LEU A 107 -22.70 11.91 4.92
C LEU A 107 -23.05 11.70 6.40
N GLN A 108 -22.10 11.24 7.21
CA GLN A 108 -22.30 11.08 8.65
C GLN A 108 -22.66 12.40 9.34
N ASN A 109 -21.97 13.49 8.99
CA ASN A 109 -22.31 14.82 9.51
C ASN A 109 -23.69 15.29 9.06
N ALA A 110 -24.03 15.13 7.79
CA ALA A 110 -25.35 15.52 7.28
C ALA A 110 -26.49 14.76 8.00
N LEU A 111 -26.28 13.47 8.30
CA LEU A 111 -27.21 12.65 9.07
C LEU A 111 -27.29 13.09 10.53
N ALA A 112 -26.15 13.31 11.19
CA ALA A 112 -26.10 13.74 12.59
C ALA A 112 -26.81 15.08 12.83
N TYR A 113 -26.68 16.00 11.89
CA TYR A 113 -27.33 17.32 11.95
C TYR A 113 -28.73 17.37 11.28
N ARG A 114 -29.25 16.20 10.84
CA ARG A 114 -30.57 16.07 10.20
C ARG A 114 -30.76 16.97 8.98
N ASN A 115 -29.69 17.23 8.23
CA ASN A 115 -29.76 18.01 6.99
C ASN A 115 -30.22 17.13 5.83
N ARG A 116 -31.55 16.96 5.69
CA ARG A 116 -32.16 16.06 4.70
C ARG A 116 -31.77 16.41 3.26
N VAL A 117 -31.65 17.68 2.93
CA VAL A 117 -31.33 18.12 1.57
C VAL A 117 -29.90 17.66 1.19
N ARG A 118 -28.96 17.84 2.10
CA ARG A 118 -27.57 17.36 1.89
C ARG A 118 -27.47 15.85 1.85
N VAL A 119 -28.16 15.15 2.73
CA VAL A 119 -28.15 13.68 2.74
C VAL A 119 -28.53 13.14 1.37
N VAL A 120 -29.58 13.68 0.72
CA VAL A 120 -29.99 13.22 -0.62
C VAL A 120 -28.90 13.49 -1.66
N GLY A 121 -28.32 14.70 -1.67
CA GLY A 121 -27.26 15.06 -2.62
C GLY A 121 -25.99 14.21 -2.45
N ILE A 122 -25.54 14.07 -1.21
CA ILE A 122 -24.32 13.31 -0.89
C ILE A 122 -24.52 11.81 -1.16
N SER A 123 -25.69 11.23 -0.81
CA SER A 123 -25.94 9.80 -0.96
C SER A 123 -25.77 9.31 -2.39
N ALA A 124 -26.23 10.07 -3.37
CA ALA A 124 -26.12 9.67 -4.78
C ALA A 124 -24.66 9.54 -5.25
N VAL A 125 -23.79 10.46 -4.81
CA VAL A 125 -22.36 10.44 -5.14
C VAL A 125 -21.63 9.39 -4.30
N GLN A 126 -21.99 9.29 -3.01
CA GLN A 126 -21.44 8.32 -2.08
C GLN A 126 -21.62 6.88 -2.57
N ASP A 127 -22.79 6.53 -3.07
CA ASP A 127 -23.07 5.17 -3.56
C ASP A 127 -22.15 4.80 -4.72
N THR A 128 -21.91 5.73 -5.65
CA THR A 128 -20.98 5.52 -6.77
C THR A 128 -19.53 5.33 -6.30
N ILE A 129 -19.06 6.20 -5.41
CA ILE A 129 -17.72 6.13 -4.83
C ILE A 129 -17.56 4.82 -4.05
N HIS A 130 -18.58 4.45 -3.26
CA HIS A 130 -18.57 3.23 -2.45
C HIS A 130 -18.47 1.96 -3.31
N GLN A 131 -19.23 1.89 -4.41
CA GLN A 131 -19.16 0.75 -5.34
C GLN A 131 -17.77 0.60 -5.94
N ILE A 132 -17.19 1.68 -6.46
CA ILE A 132 -15.85 1.67 -7.06
C ILE A 132 -14.78 1.30 -6.02
N TYR A 133 -14.89 1.85 -4.81
CA TYR A 133 -14.00 1.53 -3.70
C TYR A 133 -14.07 0.04 -3.34
N GLN A 134 -15.27 -0.52 -3.21
CA GLN A 134 -15.45 -1.94 -2.92
C GLN A 134 -14.91 -2.86 -4.02
N GLU A 135 -15.18 -2.54 -5.30
CA GLU A 135 -14.62 -3.32 -6.42
C GLU A 135 -13.09 -3.33 -6.39
N ARG A 136 -12.49 -2.17 -6.12
CA ARG A 136 -11.03 -2.05 -6.03
C ARG A 136 -10.47 -2.90 -4.89
N ASN A 137 -11.08 -2.85 -3.72
CA ASN A 137 -10.68 -3.65 -2.56
C ASN A 137 -10.82 -5.15 -2.83
N GLN A 138 -11.94 -5.58 -3.41
CA GLN A 138 -12.16 -6.99 -3.77
C GLN A 138 -11.10 -7.50 -4.75
N ARG A 139 -10.72 -6.69 -5.76
CA ARG A 139 -9.64 -7.03 -6.70
C ARG A 139 -8.28 -7.12 -5.99
N GLN A 140 -8.00 -6.24 -5.03
CA GLN A 140 -6.76 -6.29 -4.23
C GLN A 140 -6.73 -7.53 -3.34
N GLU A 141 -7.83 -7.84 -2.63
CA GLU A 141 -7.93 -9.05 -1.82
C GLU A 141 -7.79 -10.33 -2.65
N ALA A 142 -8.40 -10.38 -3.84
CA ALA A 142 -8.27 -11.52 -4.74
C ALA A 142 -6.80 -11.74 -5.18
N ARG A 143 -6.06 -10.67 -5.48
CA ARG A 143 -4.62 -10.75 -5.77
C ARG A 143 -3.82 -11.25 -4.58
N LEU A 144 -4.08 -10.72 -3.38
CA LEU A 144 -3.40 -11.16 -2.15
C LEU A 144 -3.66 -12.65 -1.88
N ARG A 145 -4.89 -13.13 -2.02
CA ARG A 145 -5.24 -14.55 -1.89
C ARG A 145 -4.49 -15.40 -2.92
N MET A 146 -4.41 -14.95 -4.16
CA MET A 146 -3.65 -15.65 -5.21
C MET A 146 -2.15 -15.74 -4.86
N TYR A 147 -1.54 -14.66 -4.37
CA TYR A 147 -0.14 -14.69 -3.91
C TYR A 147 0.07 -15.64 -2.72
N LEU A 148 -0.84 -15.67 -1.76
CA LEU A 148 -0.76 -16.60 -0.63
C LEU A 148 -0.82 -18.06 -1.09
N VAL A 149 -1.72 -18.39 -2.02
CA VAL A 149 -1.80 -19.73 -2.60
C VAL A 149 -0.49 -20.08 -3.34
N LEU A 150 0.06 -19.17 -4.13
CA LEU A 150 1.30 -19.41 -4.87
C LEU A 150 2.48 -19.66 -3.93
N VAL A 151 2.63 -18.86 -2.89
CA VAL A 151 3.68 -19.04 -1.85
C VAL A 151 3.50 -20.37 -1.12
N SER A 152 2.26 -20.75 -0.79
CA SER A 152 1.97 -22.03 -0.14
C SER A 152 2.36 -23.23 -1.01
N VAL A 153 2.06 -23.18 -2.31
CA VAL A 153 2.44 -24.23 -3.27
C VAL A 153 3.97 -24.32 -3.40
N LEU A 154 4.66 -23.18 -3.53
CA LEU A 154 6.12 -23.15 -3.59
C LEU A 154 6.76 -23.71 -2.32
N SER A 155 6.20 -23.38 -1.15
CA SER A 155 6.66 -23.92 0.14
C SER A 155 6.53 -25.44 0.21
N LEU A 156 5.40 -25.99 -0.26
CA LEU A 156 5.21 -27.45 -0.33
C LEU A 156 6.22 -28.13 -1.27
N ILE A 157 6.43 -27.57 -2.46
CA ILE A 157 7.42 -28.08 -3.42
C ILE A 157 8.82 -28.08 -2.79
N SER A 158 9.21 -26.99 -2.12
CA SER A 158 10.48 -26.88 -1.42
C SER A 158 10.63 -27.95 -0.33
N LEU A 159 9.57 -28.20 0.45
CA LEU A 159 9.57 -29.24 1.47
C LEU A 159 9.78 -30.64 0.87
N PHE A 160 9.07 -30.96 -0.21
CA PHE A 160 9.25 -32.23 -0.92
C PHE A 160 10.65 -32.38 -1.51
N ALA A 161 11.20 -31.34 -2.11
CA ALA A 161 12.57 -31.35 -2.61
C ALA A 161 13.59 -31.58 -1.49
N PHE A 162 13.41 -30.94 -0.34
CA PHE A 162 14.26 -31.15 0.84
C PHE A 162 14.21 -32.60 1.34
N LEU A 163 13.01 -33.16 1.47
CA LEU A 163 12.83 -34.56 1.87
C LEU A 163 13.47 -35.53 0.87
N TYR A 164 13.35 -35.25 -0.42
CA TYR A 164 13.98 -36.05 -1.47
C TYR A 164 15.50 -35.99 -1.37
N ILE A 165 16.09 -34.83 -1.23
CA ILE A 165 17.54 -34.65 -1.07
C ILE A 165 18.03 -35.37 0.19
N TYR A 166 17.32 -35.22 1.32
CA TYR A 166 17.66 -35.89 2.56
C TYR A 166 17.69 -37.41 2.39
N LYS A 167 16.70 -37.98 1.70
CA LYS A 167 16.63 -39.42 1.40
C LYS A 167 17.78 -39.87 0.51
N GLN A 168 18.14 -39.07 -0.50
CA GLN A 168 19.28 -39.35 -1.38
C GLN A 168 20.62 -39.30 -0.64
N MET A 169 20.83 -38.32 0.21
CA MET A 169 22.04 -38.22 1.04
C MET A 169 22.19 -39.40 1.98
N LYS A 170 21.10 -39.87 2.59
CA LYS A 170 21.13 -41.07 3.43
C LYS A 170 21.52 -42.32 2.63
N ARG A 171 20.97 -42.52 1.44
CA ARG A 171 21.36 -43.63 0.53
C ARG A 171 22.83 -43.54 0.11
N LEU A 172 23.30 -42.37 -0.25
CA LEU A 172 24.68 -42.15 -0.64
C LEU A 172 25.67 -42.46 0.50
N LYS A 173 25.31 -42.05 1.72
CA LYS A 173 26.12 -42.38 2.92
C LYS A 173 26.22 -43.88 3.16
N GLN A 174 25.13 -44.62 3.03
CA GLN A 174 25.09 -46.08 3.16
C GLN A 174 25.93 -46.76 2.08
N SER A 175 25.81 -46.34 0.81
CA SER A 175 26.60 -46.87 -0.28
C SER A 175 28.12 -46.62 -0.10
N ARG A 176 28.51 -45.42 0.36
CA ARG A 176 29.89 -45.10 0.70
C ARG A 176 30.44 -45.98 1.84
N GLN A 177 29.65 -46.26 2.86
CA GLN A 177 30.04 -47.17 3.94
C GLN A 177 30.26 -48.58 3.44
N GLN A 178 29.34 -49.11 2.62
CA GLN A 178 29.49 -50.45 2.02
C GLN A 178 30.72 -50.55 1.14
N LEU A 179 31.01 -49.53 0.32
CA LEU A 179 32.20 -49.48 -0.52
C LEU A 179 33.48 -49.46 0.33
N ASN A 180 33.49 -48.69 1.41
CA ASN A 180 34.66 -48.62 2.32
C ASN A 180 34.89 -49.95 3.05
N GLU A 181 33.83 -50.62 3.49
CA GLU A 181 33.90 -51.94 4.09
C GLU A 181 34.42 -52.99 3.08
N ALA A 182 33.90 -52.97 1.84
CA ALA A 182 34.38 -53.84 0.77
C ALA A 182 35.87 -53.61 0.45
N ASN A 183 36.29 -52.36 0.37
CA ASN A 183 37.69 -52.00 0.12
C ASN A 183 38.61 -52.46 1.27
N ASN A 184 38.15 -52.30 2.52
CA ASN A 184 38.91 -52.80 3.69
C ASN A 184 39.01 -54.33 3.71
N ARG A 185 37.97 -55.07 3.31
CA ARG A 185 38.06 -56.54 3.16
C ARG A 185 39.01 -56.94 2.05
N LEU A 186 38.96 -56.25 0.90
CA LEU A 186 39.89 -56.49 -0.20
C LEU A 186 41.34 -56.29 0.23
N ASN A 187 41.63 -55.18 0.91
CA ASN A 187 42.97 -54.91 1.40
C ASN A 187 43.49 -55.97 2.38
N LYS A 188 42.60 -56.48 3.28
CA LYS A 188 42.98 -57.62 4.16
C LYS A 188 43.30 -58.88 3.39
N HIS A 189 42.51 -59.25 2.38
CA HIS A 189 42.75 -60.38 1.55
C HIS A 189 44.06 -60.27 0.74
N VAL A 190 44.35 -59.06 0.23
CA VAL A 190 45.62 -58.78 -0.46
C VAL A 190 46.82 -58.99 0.49
N GLU A 191 46.70 -58.53 1.74
CA GLU A 191 47.72 -58.69 2.76
C GLU A 191 47.95 -60.16 3.14
N GLU A 192 46.84 -60.91 3.32
CA GLU A 192 46.92 -62.37 3.58
C GLU A 192 47.58 -63.16 2.43
N LEU A 193 47.17 -62.85 1.17
CA LEU A 193 47.80 -63.42 -0.02
C LEU A 193 49.25 -63.10 -0.11
N SER A 194 49.66 -61.88 0.18
CA SER A 194 51.04 -61.45 0.21
C SER A 194 51.90 -62.26 1.25
N LYS A 195 51.32 -62.46 2.45
CA LYS A 195 51.96 -63.28 3.49
C LYS A 195 52.13 -64.75 3.09
N MET A 196 51.05 -65.34 2.51
CA MET A 196 51.12 -66.72 2.00
C MET A 196 52.15 -66.88 0.87
N HIS A 197 52.23 -65.89 -0.03
CA HIS A 197 53.21 -65.88 -1.11
C HIS A 197 54.67 -65.79 -0.58
N GLY A 198 54.90 -65.02 0.48
CA GLY A 198 56.15 -64.95 1.19
C GLY A 198 56.52 -66.31 1.83
N GLN A 199 55.56 -66.93 2.50
CA GLN A 199 55.79 -68.26 3.12
C GLN A 199 56.11 -69.35 2.07
N VAL A 200 55.41 -69.37 0.93
CA VAL A 200 55.66 -70.31 -0.16
C VAL A 200 57.04 -70.07 -0.79
N ALA A 201 57.44 -68.81 -0.96
CA ALA A 201 58.75 -68.47 -1.44
C ALA A 201 59.89 -68.97 -0.48
N GLU A 202 59.72 -68.77 0.81
CA GLU A 202 60.61 -69.20 1.84
C GLU A 202 60.75 -70.77 1.87
N THR A 203 59.60 -71.46 1.80
CA THR A 203 59.58 -72.93 1.75
C THR A 203 60.21 -73.49 0.49
N ASN A 204 60.03 -72.85 -0.65
CA ASN A 204 60.75 -73.23 -1.91
C ASN A 204 62.24 -73.01 -1.85
N VAL A 205 62.71 -71.96 -1.21
CA VAL A 205 64.15 -71.73 -1.02
C VAL A 205 64.79 -72.84 -0.11
N GLN A 206 64.04 -73.24 0.94
CA GLN A 206 64.48 -74.31 1.82
C GLN A 206 64.54 -75.69 1.10
N LEU A 207 63.52 -75.96 0.23
CA LEU A 207 63.50 -77.21 -0.56
C LEU A 207 64.63 -77.31 -1.64
N THR A 208 65.09 -76.14 -2.14
CA THR A 208 66.16 -76.09 -3.15
C THR A 208 67.59 -76.09 -2.53
N SER A 209 67.65 -75.99 -1.20
CA SER A 209 68.96 -75.98 -0.46
C SER A 209 69.25 -77.33 0.21
N LEU A 210 68.40 -78.36 0.03
CA LEU A 210 68.64 -79.78 0.38
C LEU A 210 69.08 -80.58 -0.83
#